data_af5f9ea9ecc416e04289e6e8e69715b3
#
_entry.id   af5f9ea9ecc416e04289e6e8e69715b3
#
_cell.length_a   1.000
_cell.length_b   1.000
_cell.length_c   1.000
_cell.angle_alpha   90.00
_cell.angle_beta   90.00
_cell.angle_gamma   90.00
#
_symmetry.space_group_name_H-M   'P 1'
#
loop_
_entity.id
_entity.type
_entity.pdbx_description
1 polymer ?
#
loop_
_entity_poly.entity_id
_entity_poly.type
_entity_poly.pdbx_seq_one_letter_code
_entity_poly.pdbx_strand_id
1 'polypeptide(L)'
;LPQRRVLVLVVLIWLPLLVLSMIEGQAWGNDLALPFLYDIETHLRLLIAAPLLILAEVVAHRTLYPIVRQLVDNGVISDDVRPQFDAAIASALRLRNSVVVELLLVVFVYAVGMPLVWRDQLALDVNSWYATVAGGELHPSSAGRWLVYVSMPVLQFLTLRWYFRFFVWGRFLWRVSRTRLNLEPTHPD
;
A
#
# COMPACT_ATOMS: atom_id res chain seq x y z
N LEU A 1 16.97 5.61 -6.29
CA LEU A 1 16.64 6.70 -5.38
C LEU A 1 15.14 6.61 -5.07
N PRO A 2 14.71 6.49 -3.80
CA PRO A 2 13.30 6.33 -3.43
C PRO A 2 12.43 7.51 -3.89
N GLN A 3 12.96 8.72 -3.86
CA GLN A 3 12.26 9.94 -4.29
C GLN A 3 11.76 9.90 -5.74
N ARG A 4 12.56 9.35 -6.67
CA ARG A 4 12.13 9.19 -8.07
C ARG A 4 10.96 8.22 -8.21
N ARG A 5 10.94 7.13 -7.44
CA ARG A 5 9.84 6.14 -7.46
C ARG A 5 8.54 6.75 -6.94
N VAL A 6 8.62 7.53 -5.85
CA VAL A 6 7.47 8.26 -5.30
C VAL A 6 6.94 9.25 -6.33
N LEU A 7 7.79 10.06 -6.91
CA LEU A 7 7.39 11.07 -7.90
C LEU A 7 6.74 10.45 -9.14
N VAL A 8 7.35 9.41 -9.72
CA VAL A 8 6.79 8.71 -10.88
C VAL A 8 5.42 8.12 -10.56
N LEU A 9 5.25 7.52 -9.37
CA LEU A 9 3.99 6.92 -8.98
C LEU A 9 2.92 8.00 -8.78
N VAL A 10 3.22 9.08 -8.07
CA VAL A 10 2.27 10.20 -7.87
C VAL A 10 1.86 10.81 -9.21
N VAL A 11 2.82 11.04 -10.11
CA VAL A 11 2.53 11.54 -11.46
C VAL A 11 1.61 10.57 -12.20
N LEU A 12 1.85 9.27 -12.12
CA LEU A 12 1.04 8.26 -12.80
C LEU A 12 -0.40 8.18 -12.28
N ILE A 13 -0.60 8.25 -10.95
CA ILE A 13 -1.92 8.02 -10.34
C ILE A 13 -2.75 9.29 -10.19
N TRP A 14 -2.14 10.47 -10.07
CA TRP A 14 -2.83 11.71 -9.81
C TRP A 14 -2.87 12.67 -11.01
N LEU A 15 -1.76 12.85 -11.74
CA LEU A 15 -1.70 13.82 -12.84
C LEU A 15 -2.70 13.54 -13.97
N PRO A 16 -2.92 12.27 -14.42
CA PRO A 16 -3.93 12.00 -15.43
C PRO A 16 -5.34 12.34 -14.97
N LEU A 17 -5.66 12.17 -13.67
CA LEU A 17 -6.96 12.57 -13.12
C LEU A 17 -7.20 14.07 -13.27
N LEU A 18 -6.20 14.88 -12.92
CA LEU A 18 -6.26 16.32 -13.08
C LEU A 18 -6.45 16.72 -14.55
N VAL A 19 -5.61 16.16 -15.44
CA VAL A 19 -5.67 16.49 -16.88
C VAL A 19 -7.01 16.09 -17.50
N LEU A 20 -7.49 14.87 -17.22
CA LEU A 20 -8.76 14.37 -17.75
C LEU A 20 -9.94 15.16 -17.20
N SER A 21 -9.95 15.49 -15.90
CA SER A 21 -10.99 16.33 -15.29
C SER A 21 -10.98 17.76 -15.87
N MET A 22 -9.81 18.31 -16.22
CA MET A 22 -9.73 19.62 -16.91
C MET A 22 -10.30 19.54 -18.33
N ILE A 23 -9.96 18.51 -19.09
CA ILE A 23 -10.45 18.34 -20.48
C ILE A 23 -11.98 18.19 -20.50
N GLU A 24 -12.56 17.48 -19.53
CA GLU A 24 -14.01 17.28 -19.43
C GLU A 24 -14.75 18.43 -18.70
N GLY A 25 -14.02 19.49 -18.27
CA GLY A 25 -14.62 20.63 -17.55
C GLY A 25 -15.10 20.30 -16.13
N GLN A 26 -14.63 19.19 -15.56
CA GLN A 26 -15.05 18.66 -14.24
C GLN A 26 -14.05 18.98 -13.11
N ALA A 27 -12.96 19.68 -13.45
CA ALA A 27 -11.91 20.01 -12.47
C ALA A 27 -12.41 21.04 -11.44
N TRP A 28 -13.18 22.03 -11.89
CA TRP A 28 -13.79 23.10 -11.09
C TRP A 28 -15.15 23.47 -11.70
N GLY A 29 -16.00 24.15 -10.93
CA GLY A 29 -17.31 24.63 -11.37
C GLY A 29 -18.39 24.35 -10.33
N ASN A 30 -19.53 24.99 -10.49
CA ASN A 30 -20.67 24.84 -9.58
C ASN A 30 -21.73 23.86 -10.11
N ASP A 31 -21.53 23.32 -11.31
CA ASP A 31 -22.50 22.44 -11.96
C ASP A 31 -22.43 20.98 -11.45
N LEU A 32 -21.35 20.64 -10.77
CA LEU A 32 -21.14 19.33 -10.15
C LEU A 32 -21.28 19.44 -8.63
N ALA A 33 -21.88 18.44 -8.01
CA ALA A 33 -21.94 18.38 -6.56
C ALA A 33 -20.54 18.20 -5.93
N LEU A 34 -19.62 17.52 -6.65
CA LEU A 34 -18.23 17.34 -6.24
C LEU A 34 -17.28 17.50 -7.44
N PRO A 35 -16.70 18.69 -7.69
CA PRO A 35 -15.62 18.88 -8.65
C PRO A 35 -14.31 18.24 -8.17
N PHE A 36 -13.40 17.87 -9.10
CA PHE A 36 -12.14 17.17 -8.78
C PHE A 36 -11.27 17.90 -7.75
N LEU A 37 -11.08 19.21 -7.89
CA LEU A 37 -10.21 19.98 -6.99
C LEU A 37 -10.76 20.09 -5.56
N TYR A 38 -12.06 19.90 -5.36
CA TYR A 38 -12.69 19.91 -4.04
C TYR A 38 -12.80 18.52 -3.40
N ASP A 39 -12.40 17.45 -4.10
CA ASP A 39 -12.35 16.09 -3.56
C ASP A 39 -11.09 15.88 -2.70
N ILE A 40 -11.15 16.38 -1.48
CA ILE A 40 -10.06 16.29 -0.50
C ILE A 40 -9.68 14.83 -0.25
N GLU A 41 -10.64 13.93 -0.24
CA GLU A 41 -10.41 12.51 0.03
C GLU A 41 -9.49 11.88 -1.02
N THR A 42 -9.79 12.07 -2.30
CA THR A 42 -8.94 11.59 -3.41
C THR A 42 -7.54 12.20 -3.34
N HIS A 43 -7.43 13.49 -3.04
CA HIS A 43 -6.13 14.15 -2.91
C HIS A 43 -5.30 13.59 -1.75
N LEU A 44 -5.89 13.42 -0.56
CA LEU A 44 -5.22 12.83 0.60
C LEU A 44 -4.77 11.40 0.32
N ARG A 45 -5.60 10.59 -0.32
CA ARG A 45 -5.26 9.20 -0.66
C ARG A 45 -4.10 9.13 -1.65
N LEU A 46 -4.11 9.92 -2.71
CA LEU A 46 -3.14 9.80 -3.79
C LEU A 46 -1.87 10.61 -3.58
N LEU A 47 -1.97 11.82 -2.98
CA LEU A 47 -0.82 12.71 -2.78
C LEU A 47 -0.13 12.53 -1.43
N ILE A 48 -0.81 11.96 -0.42
CA ILE A 48 -0.24 11.78 0.91
C ILE A 48 -0.11 10.29 1.25
N ALA A 49 -1.20 9.53 1.23
CA ALA A 49 -1.16 8.14 1.68
C ALA A 49 -0.28 7.27 0.78
N ALA A 50 -0.40 7.37 -0.55
CA ALA A 50 0.40 6.57 -1.47
C ALA A 50 1.91 6.86 -1.35
N PRO A 51 2.40 8.13 -1.34
CA PRO A 51 3.80 8.45 -1.05
C PRO A 51 4.28 7.95 0.31
N LEU A 52 3.47 8.12 1.37
CA LEU A 52 3.81 7.65 2.70
C LEU A 52 4.00 6.14 2.76
N LEU A 53 3.15 5.36 2.09
CA LEU A 53 3.30 3.91 1.99
C LEU A 53 4.64 3.51 1.36
N ILE A 54 5.10 4.22 0.33
CA ILE A 54 6.40 3.94 -0.32
C ILE A 54 7.56 4.36 0.58
N LEU A 55 7.47 5.55 1.20
CA LEU A 55 8.54 6.05 2.08
C LEU A 55 8.67 5.18 3.33
N ALA A 56 7.55 4.78 3.92
CA ALA A 56 7.53 3.91 5.08
C ALA A 56 8.20 2.55 4.79
N GLU A 57 8.13 2.05 3.55
CA GLU A 57 8.88 0.85 3.12
C GLU A 57 10.39 1.04 3.28
N VAL A 58 10.90 2.21 2.87
CA VAL A 58 12.32 2.53 2.97
C VAL A 58 12.74 2.68 4.44
N VAL A 59 11.92 3.35 5.24
CA VAL A 59 12.16 3.54 6.67
C VAL A 59 12.15 2.20 7.40
N ALA A 60 11.13 1.37 7.18
CA ALA A 60 11.03 0.05 7.79
C ALA A 60 12.25 -0.82 7.47
N HIS A 61 12.72 -0.81 6.22
CA HIS A 61 13.91 -1.57 5.85
C HIS A 61 15.18 -1.09 6.57
N ARG A 62 15.34 0.24 6.72
CA ARG A 62 16.51 0.82 7.41
C ARG A 62 16.49 0.60 8.90
N THR A 63 15.32 0.54 9.52
CA THR A 63 15.18 0.41 10.98
C THR A 63 15.21 -1.05 11.43
N LEU A 64 14.54 -1.93 10.71
CA LEU A 64 14.35 -3.31 11.13
C LEU A 64 15.60 -4.18 10.91
N TYR A 65 16.38 -3.90 9.88
CA TYR A 65 17.59 -4.68 9.58
C TYR A 65 18.66 -4.58 10.69
N PRO A 66 19.01 -3.38 11.21
CA PRO A 66 19.93 -3.27 12.34
C PRO A 66 19.43 -3.96 13.61
N ILE A 67 18.14 -3.87 13.93
CA ILE A 67 17.55 -4.49 15.13
C ILE A 67 17.74 -6.01 15.10
N VAL A 68 17.44 -6.64 13.97
CA VAL A 68 17.62 -8.09 13.81
C VAL A 68 19.11 -8.47 13.97
N ARG A 69 20.02 -7.64 13.48
CA ARG A 69 21.46 -7.86 13.59
C ARG A 69 21.95 -7.69 15.02
N GLN A 70 21.47 -6.70 15.75
CA GLN A 70 21.80 -6.51 17.17
C GLN A 70 21.37 -7.70 18.06
N LEU A 71 20.26 -8.37 17.75
CA LEU A 71 19.86 -9.59 18.47
C LEU A 71 20.88 -10.71 18.34
N VAL A 72 21.57 -10.79 17.21
CA VAL A 72 22.66 -11.75 16.99
C VAL A 72 23.95 -11.30 17.68
N ASP A 73 24.31 -10.02 17.51
CA ASP A 73 25.59 -9.46 18.00
C ASP A 73 25.62 -9.37 19.53
N ASN A 74 24.49 -9.17 20.19
CA ASN A 74 24.37 -9.08 21.66
C ASN A 74 24.29 -10.47 22.36
N GLY A 75 24.49 -11.59 21.64
CA GLY A 75 24.50 -12.93 22.25
C GLY A 75 23.14 -13.43 22.77
N VAL A 76 22.03 -12.71 22.45
CA VAL A 76 20.67 -13.13 22.83
C VAL A 76 20.31 -14.46 22.17
N ILE A 77 20.96 -14.78 21.05
CA ILE A 77 20.77 -16.01 20.30
C ILE A 77 21.99 -16.88 20.54
N SER A 78 21.82 -18.00 21.29
CA SER A 78 22.89 -18.99 21.53
C SER A 78 23.29 -19.67 20.22
N ASP A 79 24.53 -20.12 20.14
CA ASP A 79 25.07 -20.74 18.93
C ASP A 79 24.35 -22.04 18.51
N ASP A 80 23.74 -22.75 19.44
CA ASP A 80 22.89 -23.93 19.18
C ASP A 80 21.57 -23.61 18.46
N VAL A 81 21.04 -22.43 18.67
CA VAL A 81 19.75 -21.96 18.07
C VAL A 81 19.96 -21.14 16.81
N ARG A 82 21.18 -20.66 16.58
CA ARG A 82 21.55 -19.81 15.44
C ARG A 82 21.12 -20.35 14.07
N PRO A 83 21.28 -21.66 13.75
CA PRO A 83 20.85 -22.21 12.47
C PRO A 83 19.32 -22.10 12.26
N GLN A 84 18.52 -22.24 13.33
CA GLN A 84 17.08 -22.12 13.28
C GLN A 84 16.65 -20.67 13.05
N PHE A 85 17.34 -19.72 13.67
CA PHE A 85 17.13 -18.29 13.51
C PHE A 85 17.46 -17.85 12.07
N ASP A 86 18.60 -18.26 11.53
CA ASP A 86 19.00 -17.96 10.16
C ASP A 86 18.02 -18.56 9.13
N ALA A 87 17.52 -19.77 9.39
CA ALA A 87 16.47 -20.38 8.57
C ALA A 87 15.15 -19.60 8.63
N ALA A 88 14.79 -19.04 9.78
CA ALA A 88 13.62 -18.18 9.93
C ALA A 88 13.76 -16.87 9.14
N ILE A 89 14.93 -16.22 9.20
CA ILE A 89 15.26 -15.03 8.39
C ILE A 89 15.19 -15.36 6.91
N ALA A 90 15.87 -16.42 6.47
CA ALA A 90 15.87 -16.82 5.05
C ALA A 90 14.47 -17.14 4.53
N SER A 91 13.61 -17.76 5.36
CA SER A 91 12.20 -18.02 5.02
C SER A 91 11.40 -16.73 4.90
N ALA A 92 11.59 -15.77 5.82
CA ALA A 92 10.91 -14.48 5.79
C ALA A 92 11.33 -13.65 4.56
N LEU A 93 12.61 -13.61 4.23
CA LEU A 93 13.15 -12.92 3.07
C LEU A 93 12.65 -13.52 1.74
N ARG A 94 12.62 -14.86 1.64
CA ARG A 94 12.08 -15.55 0.46
C ARG A 94 10.62 -15.22 0.25
N LEU A 95 9.81 -15.23 1.31
CA LEU A 95 8.39 -14.91 1.23
C LEU A 95 8.17 -13.46 0.85
N ARG A 96 8.92 -12.52 1.46
CA ARG A 96 8.84 -11.09 1.16
C ARG A 96 9.20 -10.76 -0.28
N ASN A 97 10.18 -11.45 -0.85
CA ASN A 97 10.69 -11.21 -2.22
C ASN A 97 10.05 -12.13 -3.26
N SER A 98 8.96 -12.80 -2.92
CA SER A 98 8.27 -13.72 -3.83
C SER A 98 7.48 -12.97 -4.89
N VAL A 99 7.88 -13.09 -6.15
CA VAL A 99 7.15 -12.55 -7.31
C VAL A 99 5.76 -13.16 -7.41
N VAL A 100 5.60 -14.44 -7.04
CA VAL A 100 4.29 -15.13 -7.05
C VAL A 100 3.32 -14.42 -6.10
N VAL A 101 3.77 -14.02 -4.91
CA VAL A 101 2.92 -13.29 -3.97
C VAL A 101 2.55 -11.91 -4.54
N GLU A 102 3.49 -11.20 -5.14
CA GLU A 102 3.18 -9.89 -5.75
C GLU A 102 2.14 -10.04 -6.88
N LEU A 103 2.26 -11.06 -7.72
CA LEU A 103 1.26 -11.36 -8.76
C LEU A 103 -0.11 -11.73 -8.16
N LEU A 104 -0.14 -12.54 -7.09
CA LEU A 104 -1.39 -12.88 -6.41
C LEU A 104 -2.05 -11.64 -5.79
N LEU A 105 -1.27 -10.72 -5.22
CA LEU A 105 -1.80 -9.46 -4.70
C LEU A 105 -2.40 -8.59 -5.82
N VAL A 106 -1.75 -8.51 -6.99
CA VAL A 106 -2.29 -7.81 -8.16
C VAL A 106 -3.61 -8.45 -8.62
N VAL A 107 -3.63 -9.78 -8.77
CA VAL A 107 -4.86 -10.51 -9.15
C VAL A 107 -5.97 -10.27 -8.13
N PHE A 108 -5.65 -10.31 -6.83
CA PHE A 108 -6.63 -10.04 -5.77
C PHE A 108 -7.20 -8.63 -5.84
N VAL A 109 -6.36 -7.61 -6.10
CA VAL A 109 -6.82 -6.22 -6.27
C VAL A 109 -7.82 -6.11 -7.40
N TYR A 110 -7.54 -6.70 -8.57
CA TYR A 110 -8.46 -6.61 -9.71
C TYR A 110 -9.68 -7.52 -9.57
N ALA A 111 -9.56 -8.69 -8.95
CA ALA A 111 -10.67 -9.63 -8.78
C ALA A 111 -11.64 -9.25 -7.65
N VAL A 112 -11.13 -8.65 -6.58
CA VAL A 112 -11.89 -8.36 -5.36
C VAL A 112 -11.92 -6.87 -5.05
N GLY A 113 -10.76 -6.22 -5.03
CA GLY A 113 -10.62 -4.83 -4.63
C GLY A 113 -11.34 -3.86 -5.58
N MET A 114 -11.20 -4.05 -6.88
CA MET A 114 -11.85 -3.21 -7.88
C MET A 114 -13.39 -3.32 -7.84
N PRO A 115 -14.03 -4.51 -7.81
CA PRO A 115 -15.47 -4.62 -7.65
C PRO A 115 -16.02 -3.98 -6.37
N LEU A 116 -15.29 -4.07 -5.26
CA LEU A 116 -15.68 -3.42 -4.00
C LEU A 116 -15.70 -1.90 -4.13
N VAL A 117 -14.61 -1.31 -4.64
CA VAL A 117 -14.54 0.15 -4.88
C VAL A 117 -15.63 0.60 -5.84
N TRP A 118 -15.88 -0.16 -6.91
CA TRP A 118 -16.92 0.16 -7.87
C TRP A 118 -18.30 0.20 -7.22
N ARG A 119 -18.61 -0.74 -6.34
CA ARG A 119 -19.89 -0.76 -5.61
C ARG A 119 -20.05 0.44 -4.67
N ASP A 120 -19.00 0.81 -3.94
CA ASP A 120 -19.04 1.92 -2.99
C ASP A 120 -19.13 3.28 -3.69
N GLN A 121 -18.43 3.47 -4.80
CA GLN A 121 -18.45 4.70 -5.60
C GLN A 121 -19.81 4.89 -6.32
N LEU A 122 -20.42 3.80 -6.81
CA LEU A 122 -21.72 3.82 -7.47
C LEU A 122 -22.89 4.04 -6.49
N ALA A 123 -22.70 3.77 -5.21
CA ALA A 123 -23.75 3.93 -4.19
C ALA A 123 -24.07 5.41 -3.89
N LEU A 124 -23.27 6.36 -4.37
CA LEU A 124 -23.45 7.78 -4.03
C LEU A 124 -24.47 8.55 -4.87
N ASP A 125 -25.01 8.01 -5.97
CA ASP A 125 -26.06 8.59 -6.84
C ASP A 125 -25.96 10.12 -7.06
N VAL A 126 -24.74 10.68 -7.06
CA VAL A 126 -24.46 12.10 -7.11
C VAL A 126 -23.58 12.43 -8.32
N ASN A 127 -23.92 13.48 -9.04
CA ASN A 127 -23.08 14.00 -10.12
C ASN A 127 -21.72 14.49 -9.56
N SER A 128 -20.68 13.78 -9.91
CA SER A 128 -19.32 14.05 -9.45
C SER A 128 -18.34 14.09 -10.64
N TRP A 129 -17.11 14.51 -10.37
CA TRP A 129 -16.05 14.54 -11.39
C TRP A 129 -15.72 13.15 -11.98
N TYR A 130 -16.02 12.06 -11.26
CA TYR A 130 -15.73 10.68 -11.71
C TYR A 130 -16.92 9.98 -12.36
N ALA A 131 -18.16 10.46 -12.12
CA ALA A 131 -19.36 9.90 -12.74
C ALA A 131 -20.48 10.92 -12.82
N THR A 132 -21.24 10.87 -13.91
CA THR A 132 -22.46 11.67 -14.14
C THR A 132 -23.66 10.76 -14.24
N VAL A 133 -24.80 11.20 -13.70
CA VAL A 133 -26.08 10.48 -13.82
C VAL A 133 -26.83 11.03 -15.03
N ALA A 134 -27.02 10.20 -16.05
CA ALA A 134 -27.79 10.55 -17.23
C ALA A 134 -28.83 9.44 -17.49
N GLY A 135 -30.11 9.80 -17.55
CA GLY A 135 -31.22 8.85 -17.81
C GLY A 135 -31.41 7.81 -16.70
N GLY A 136 -30.91 8.03 -15.46
CA GLY A 136 -31.00 7.08 -14.37
C GLY A 136 -29.85 6.04 -14.37
N GLU A 137 -28.90 6.16 -15.31
CA GLU A 137 -27.70 5.34 -15.37
C GLU A 137 -26.45 6.18 -15.04
N LEU A 138 -25.50 5.57 -14.34
CA LEU A 138 -24.22 6.17 -14.03
C LEU A 138 -23.24 5.99 -15.19
N HIS A 139 -22.81 7.10 -15.75
CA HIS A 139 -21.81 7.15 -16.81
C HIS A 139 -20.47 7.62 -16.21
N PRO A 140 -19.46 6.71 -16.10
CA PRO A 140 -18.17 7.12 -15.60
C PRO A 140 -17.45 8.04 -16.58
N SER A 141 -16.90 9.15 -16.07
CA SER A 141 -16.02 10.05 -16.81
C SER A 141 -14.72 9.36 -17.23
N SER A 142 -13.93 9.98 -18.12
CA SER A 142 -12.59 9.44 -18.44
C SER A 142 -11.68 9.48 -17.24
N ALA A 143 -11.78 10.53 -16.41
CA ALA A 143 -11.08 10.62 -15.14
C ALA A 143 -11.53 9.52 -14.16
N GLY A 144 -12.85 9.28 -14.06
CA GLY A 144 -13.41 8.20 -13.25
C GLY A 144 -12.93 6.81 -13.66
N ARG A 145 -12.86 6.54 -14.97
CA ARG A 145 -12.27 5.29 -15.47
C ARG A 145 -10.81 5.14 -15.08
N TRP A 146 -10.00 6.19 -15.22
CA TRP A 146 -8.60 6.15 -14.77
C TRP A 146 -8.48 5.92 -13.26
N LEU A 147 -9.32 6.57 -12.46
CA LEU A 147 -9.39 6.39 -11.02
C LEU A 147 -9.59 4.92 -10.66
N VAL A 148 -10.61 4.29 -11.24
CA VAL A 148 -11.04 2.92 -10.92
C VAL A 148 -10.05 1.87 -11.44
N TYR A 149 -9.55 2.03 -12.67
CA TYR A 149 -8.69 1.01 -13.29
C TYR A 149 -7.21 1.16 -13.02
N VAL A 150 -6.74 2.35 -12.61
CA VAL A 150 -5.32 2.63 -12.39
C VAL A 150 -5.05 3.12 -10.97
N SER A 151 -5.62 4.27 -10.58
CA SER A 151 -5.21 4.95 -9.34
C SER A 151 -5.60 4.16 -8.10
N MET A 152 -6.85 3.68 -8.00
CA MET A 152 -7.31 2.87 -6.86
C MET A 152 -6.64 1.49 -6.78
N PRO A 153 -6.50 0.71 -7.87
CA PRO A 153 -5.74 -0.53 -7.83
C PRO A 153 -4.30 -0.36 -7.38
N VAL A 154 -3.61 0.69 -7.80
CA VAL A 154 -2.24 0.96 -7.34
C VAL A 154 -2.21 1.25 -5.83
N LEU A 155 -3.11 2.09 -5.33
CA LEU A 155 -3.21 2.37 -3.90
C LEU A 155 -3.55 1.12 -3.08
N GLN A 156 -4.52 0.32 -3.53
CA GLN A 156 -4.90 -0.94 -2.89
C GLN A 156 -3.73 -1.94 -2.89
N PHE A 157 -3.01 -2.06 -4.00
CA PHE A 157 -1.82 -2.90 -4.07
C PHE A 157 -0.75 -2.48 -3.06
N LEU A 158 -0.44 -1.18 -2.95
CA LEU A 158 0.51 -0.67 -1.96
C LEU A 158 0.05 -1.00 -0.54
N THR A 159 -1.22 -0.82 -0.24
CA THR A 159 -1.80 -1.11 1.08
C THR A 159 -1.72 -2.61 1.41
N LEU A 160 -2.14 -3.48 0.48
CA LEU A 160 -2.09 -4.94 0.66
C LEU A 160 -0.65 -5.44 0.79
N ARG A 161 0.27 -4.88 0.02
CA ARG A 161 1.71 -5.19 0.15
C ARG A 161 2.23 -4.84 1.54
N TRP A 162 1.74 -3.77 2.17
CA TRP A 162 2.05 -3.44 3.55
C TRP A 162 1.48 -4.47 4.53
N TYR A 163 0.20 -4.84 4.42
CA TYR A 163 -0.39 -5.89 5.26
C TYR A 163 0.35 -7.21 5.13
N PHE A 164 0.72 -7.57 3.90
CA PHE A 164 1.52 -8.77 3.68
C PHE A 164 2.88 -8.72 4.39
N ARG A 165 3.55 -7.56 4.39
CA ARG A 165 4.81 -7.39 5.14
C ARG A 165 4.62 -7.49 6.64
N PHE A 166 3.57 -6.92 7.19
CA PHE A 166 3.21 -7.11 8.61
C PHE A 166 2.99 -8.59 8.93
N PHE A 167 2.31 -9.32 8.05
CA PHE A 167 2.11 -10.76 8.20
C PHE A 167 3.45 -11.52 8.21
N VAL A 168 4.36 -11.23 7.27
CA VAL A 168 5.70 -11.83 7.22
C VAL A 168 6.49 -11.54 8.51
N TRP A 169 6.40 -10.31 9.01
CA TRP A 169 7.00 -9.89 10.28
C TRP A 169 6.41 -10.65 11.47
N GLY A 170 5.11 -10.68 11.60
CA GLY A 170 4.43 -11.41 12.68
C GLY A 170 4.78 -12.90 12.68
N ARG A 171 4.84 -13.52 11.50
CA ARG A 171 5.28 -14.91 11.34
C ARG A 171 6.76 -15.11 11.76
N PHE A 172 7.64 -14.17 11.41
CA PHE A 172 9.03 -14.19 11.83
C PHE A 172 9.16 -14.12 13.36
N LEU A 173 8.52 -13.12 13.98
CA LEU A 173 8.51 -12.96 15.43
C LEU A 173 7.93 -14.17 16.14
N TRP A 174 6.85 -14.75 15.64
CA TRP A 174 6.28 -15.98 16.16
C TRP A 174 7.28 -17.14 16.13
N ARG A 175 8.03 -17.31 15.05
CA ARG A 175 9.05 -18.35 14.95
C ARG A 175 10.18 -18.12 15.95
N VAL A 176 10.66 -16.90 16.06
CA VAL A 176 11.72 -16.50 16.99
C VAL A 176 11.26 -16.68 18.45
N SER A 177 10.04 -16.34 18.80
CA SER A 177 9.51 -16.50 20.16
C SER A 177 9.42 -17.97 20.62
N ARG A 178 9.43 -18.92 19.69
CA ARG A 178 9.44 -20.37 19.97
C ARG A 178 10.83 -20.96 20.05
N THR A 179 11.87 -20.20 19.73
CA THR A 179 13.25 -20.61 19.95
C THR A 179 13.66 -20.28 21.39
N ARG A 180 14.55 -21.09 21.98
CA ARG A 180 15.08 -20.83 23.32
C ARG A 180 15.99 -19.61 23.24
N LEU A 181 15.44 -18.44 23.57
CA LEU A 181 16.20 -17.20 23.67
C LEU A 181 16.92 -17.18 25.04
N ASN A 182 18.19 -16.84 25.03
CA ASN A 182 18.97 -16.63 26.25
C ASN A 182 18.69 -15.19 26.74
N LEU A 183 17.48 -15.00 27.28
CA LEU A 183 17.09 -13.73 27.90
C LEU A 183 17.66 -13.76 29.33
N GLU A 184 18.75 -13.07 29.54
CA GLU A 184 19.20 -12.75 30.91
C GLU A 184 18.29 -11.66 31.48
N PRO A 185 17.50 -11.96 32.55
CA PRO A 185 16.53 -10.99 33.10
C PRO A 185 17.17 -9.86 33.91
N THR A 186 18.49 -9.78 33.96
CA THR A 186 19.19 -8.83 34.82
C THR A 186 20.31 -8.13 34.07
N HIS A 187 19.99 -7.14 33.26
CA HIS A 187 20.92 -6.03 33.04
C HIS A 187 20.32 -4.82 33.79
N PRO A 188 20.90 -4.41 34.94
CA PRO A 188 20.61 -3.09 35.49
C PRO A 188 21.20 -2.06 34.52
N ASP A 189 20.37 -1.13 34.06
CA ASP A 189 20.78 0.06 33.33
C ASP A 189 21.79 0.90 34.13
#